data_ff7495fd24166255de48fd79ec89d8d0
#
_entry.id   ff7495fd24166255de48fd79ec89d8d0
#
_cell.length_a   1.000
_cell.length_b   1.000
_cell.length_c   1.000
_cell.angle_alpha   90.00
_cell.angle_beta   90.00
_cell.angle_gamma   90.00
#
_symmetry.space_group_name_H-M   'P 1'
#
loop_
_entity.id
_entity.type
_entity.pdbx_description
1 polymer ?
#
loop_
_entity_poly.entity_id
_entity_poly.type
_entity_poly.pdbx_seq_one_letter_code
_entity_poly.pdbx_strand_id
1 'polypeptide(L)'
;GSGMHIHMRMMKDGKNMMLNNGKLSDEARKMIAGMMELAPSITAFGNKNPTSYFRLVPHQEAPTNVCWGMSNRSVLVRVPLGWTSGEDMCHKANPLEPLTQRDYSGKQTVEMRSPDGSADIYQLLSGLCVACRHGFEMANAMEVSEQTFADGDIHDEKNAARYATLAQLP
;
A
#
# COMPACT_ATOMS: atom_id res chain seq x y z
N GLY A 1 -5.80 9.09 -17.97
CA GLY A 1 -4.93 7.89 -17.91
C GLY A 1 -5.50 6.86 -16.96
N SER A 2 -5.03 5.63 -17.07
CA SER A 2 -5.45 4.53 -16.20
C SER A 2 -4.40 4.28 -15.14
N GLY A 3 -4.79 4.35 -13.86
CA GLY A 3 -3.92 3.95 -12.76
C GLY A 3 -3.54 2.48 -12.84
N MET A 4 -2.37 2.14 -12.33
CA MET A 4 -1.88 0.78 -12.17
C MET A 4 -1.50 0.57 -10.72
N HIS A 5 -2.07 -0.45 -10.08
CA HIS A 5 -1.76 -0.76 -8.70
C HIS A 5 -0.90 -2.02 -8.62
N ILE A 6 0.14 -1.96 -7.79
CA ILE A 6 1.06 -3.08 -7.63
C ILE A 6 0.90 -3.65 -6.23
N HIS A 7 0.44 -4.88 -6.16
CA HIS A 7 0.35 -5.63 -4.92
C HIS A 7 1.64 -6.40 -4.67
N MET A 8 2.19 -6.24 -3.48
CA MET A 8 3.45 -6.84 -3.07
C MET A 8 3.30 -7.54 -1.73
N ARG A 9 4.06 -8.58 -1.53
CA ARG A 9 4.22 -9.24 -0.24
C ARG A 9 5.64 -9.72 -0.06
N MET A 10 6.08 -9.77 1.17
CA MET A 10 7.36 -10.32 1.53
C MET A 10 7.20 -11.77 1.96
N MET A 11 8.06 -12.61 1.43
CA MET A 11 8.10 -14.04 1.75
C MET A 11 9.43 -14.39 2.42
N LYS A 12 9.38 -15.22 3.46
CA LYS A 12 10.55 -15.81 4.08
C LYS A 12 10.26 -17.28 4.35
N ASP A 13 11.11 -18.17 3.87
CA ASP A 13 10.98 -19.62 4.05
C ASP A 13 9.58 -20.16 3.67
N GLY A 14 9.03 -19.63 2.56
CA GLY A 14 7.70 -20.00 2.05
C GLY A 14 6.51 -19.39 2.81
N LYS A 15 6.76 -18.57 3.85
CA LYS A 15 5.72 -17.93 4.66
C LYS A 15 5.57 -16.46 4.28
N ASN A 16 4.32 -15.99 4.26
CA ASN A 16 4.00 -14.57 4.10
C ASN A 16 4.31 -13.82 5.41
N MET A 17 5.21 -12.82 5.31
CA MET A 17 5.66 -12.03 6.46
C MET A 17 4.83 -10.76 6.69
N MET A 18 3.74 -10.55 5.93
CA MET A 18 2.96 -9.31 6.03
C MET A 18 2.12 -9.21 7.30
N LEU A 19 1.80 -10.34 7.92
CA LEU A 19 1.00 -10.40 9.15
C LEU A 19 1.74 -11.13 10.26
N ASN A 20 1.55 -10.65 11.49
CA ASN A 20 1.91 -11.32 12.72
C ASN A 20 0.70 -11.31 13.67
N ASN A 21 0.22 -12.49 14.08
CA ASN A 21 -0.96 -12.64 14.94
C ASN A 21 -2.20 -11.85 14.45
N GLY A 22 -2.47 -11.88 13.13
CA GLY A 22 -3.63 -11.21 12.52
C GLY A 22 -3.50 -9.68 12.38
N LYS A 23 -2.36 -9.10 12.77
CA LYS A 23 -2.05 -7.67 12.61
C LYS A 23 -0.93 -7.48 11.59
N LEU A 24 -0.85 -6.28 11.01
CA LEU A 24 0.25 -5.90 10.14
C LEU A 24 1.58 -6.05 10.92
N SER A 25 2.53 -6.78 10.33
CA SER A 25 3.82 -7.08 10.97
C SER A 25 4.75 -5.86 10.98
N ASP A 26 5.76 -5.89 11.82
CA ASP A 26 6.82 -4.87 11.83
C ASP A 26 7.64 -4.94 10.53
N GLU A 27 7.82 -6.12 9.96
CA GLU A 27 8.45 -6.29 8.66
C GLU A 27 7.67 -5.58 7.55
N ALA A 28 6.35 -5.71 7.54
CA ALA A 28 5.50 -4.98 6.59
C ALA A 28 5.58 -3.47 6.82
N ARG A 29 5.60 -3.00 8.07
CA ARG A 29 5.74 -1.58 8.40
C ARG A 29 7.10 -1.02 7.97
N LYS A 30 8.19 -1.76 8.13
CA LYS A 30 9.52 -1.38 7.62
C LYS A 30 9.52 -1.28 6.10
N MET A 31 8.94 -2.26 5.42
CA MET A 31 8.79 -2.24 3.97
C MET A 31 8.01 -1.00 3.50
N ILE A 32 6.92 -0.65 4.17
CA ILE A 32 6.13 0.56 3.88
C ILE A 32 6.97 1.81 4.14
N ALA A 33 7.71 1.89 5.24
CA ALA A 33 8.56 3.05 5.55
C ALA A 33 9.57 3.35 4.45
N GLY A 34 10.22 2.32 3.90
CA GLY A 34 11.12 2.50 2.77
C GLY A 34 10.42 3.00 1.50
N MET A 35 9.18 2.56 1.26
CA MET A 35 8.36 3.10 0.16
C MET A 35 7.95 4.55 0.41
N MET A 36 7.71 4.97 1.64
CA MET A 36 7.42 6.37 2.00
C MET A 36 8.65 7.25 1.76
N GLU A 37 9.82 6.83 2.23
CA GLU A 37 11.08 7.57 2.07
C GLU A 37 11.45 7.77 0.60
N LEU A 38 11.26 6.75 -0.23
CA LEU A 38 11.59 6.78 -1.66
C LEU A 38 10.38 7.05 -2.57
N ALA A 39 9.28 7.55 -2.01
CA ALA A 39 8.03 7.78 -2.74
C ALA A 39 8.19 8.67 -3.99
N PRO A 40 8.96 9.77 -3.98
CA PRO A 40 9.17 10.59 -5.18
C PRO A 40 9.83 9.80 -6.32
N SER A 41 10.86 9.00 -6.01
CA SER A 41 11.56 8.18 -7.01
C SER A 41 10.67 7.09 -7.58
N ILE A 42 9.90 6.40 -6.73
CA ILE A 42 8.93 5.38 -7.16
C ILE A 42 7.86 6.02 -8.05
N THR A 43 7.39 7.21 -7.69
CA THR A 43 6.39 7.94 -8.47
C THR A 43 6.92 8.31 -9.84
N ALA A 44 8.18 8.74 -9.95
CA ALA A 44 8.84 9.05 -11.22
C ALA A 44 9.00 7.80 -12.11
N PHE A 45 9.34 6.65 -11.54
CA PHE A 45 9.42 5.39 -12.29
C PHE A 45 8.06 4.87 -12.73
N GLY A 46 7.03 5.13 -11.93
CA GLY A 46 5.66 4.70 -12.18
C GLY A 46 4.88 5.60 -13.13
N ASN A 47 5.34 6.84 -13.39
CA ASN A 47 4.64 7.85 -14.18
C ASN A 47 5.61 8.49 -15.18
N LYS A 48 5.85 7.82 -16.30
CA LYS A 48 6.87 8.20 -17.29
C LYS A 48 6.51 9.42 -18.11
N ASN A 49 5.22 9.70 -18.30
CA ASN A 49 4.76 10.82 -19.10
C ASN A 49 4.35 12.00 -18.22
N PRO A 50 4.63 13.25 -18.61
CA PRO A 50 4.16 14.42 -17.85
C PRO A 50 2.64 14.41 -17.63
N THR A 51 1.86 13.90 -18.58
CA THR A 51 0.41 13.78 -18.48
C THR A 51 -0.06 12.78 -17.43
N SER A 52 0.80 11.86 -16.99
CA SER A 52 0.50 10.92 -15.90
C SER A 52 0.21 11.64 -14.59
N TYR A 53 0.91 12.76 -14.35
CA TYR A 53 0.78 13.55 -13.12
C TYR A 53 -0.55 14.31 -13.02
N PHE A 54 -1.26 14.53 -14.12
CA PHE A 54 -2.62 15.09 -14.10
C PHE A 54 -3.63 14.20 -13.38
N ARG A 55 -3.28 12.94 -13.14
CA ARG A 55 -4.09 12.00 -12.37
C ARG A 55 -3.84 12.13 -10.86
N LEU A 56 -2.64 12.55 -10.46
CA LEU A 56 -2.22 12.63 -9.06
C LEU A 56 -2.68 13.96 -8.41
N VAL A 57 -3.98 14.21 -8.48
CA VAL A 57 -4.61 15.44 -7.98
C VAL A 57 -5.77 15.09 -7.03
N PRO A 58 -6.12 15.99 -6.10
CA PRO A 58 -7.24 15.78 -5.17
C PRO A 58 -8.53 15.38 -5.89
N HIS A 59 -9.37 14.59 -5.21
CA HIS A 59 -10.69 14.12 -5.70
C HIS A 59 -10.64 13.20 -6.92
N GLN A 60 -9.47 12.70 -7.29
CA GLN A 60 -9.31 11.56 -8.18
C GLN A 60 -9.02 10.30 -7.34
N GLU A 61 -9.28 9.12 -7.87
CA GLU A 61 -8.90 7.87 -7.18
C GLU A 61 -7.38 7.61 -7.25
N ALA A 62 -6.58 8.63 -6.96
CA ALA A 62 -5.13 8.60 -7.01
C ALA A 62 -4.55 9.29 -5.78
N PRO A 63 -3.40 8.81 -5.29
CA PRO A 63 -2.75 9.42 -4.14
C PRO A 63 -2.18 10.80 -4.49
N THR A 64 -2.21 11.71 -3.52
CA THR A 64 -1.63 13.04 -3.62
C THR A 64 -0.50 13.27 -2.62
N ASN A 65 -0.47 12.49 -1.56
CA ASN A 65 0.46 12.66 -0.45
C ASN A 65 1.22 11.36 -0.16
N VAL A 66 2.39 11.52 0.45
CA VAL A 66 3.23 10.40 0.92
C VAL A 66 2.67 9.91 2.24
N CYS A 67 1.79 8.92 2.16
CA CYS A 67 1.16 8.31 3.33
C CYS A 67 0.68 6.88 3.02
N TRP A 68 0.39 6.13 4.07
CA TRP A 68 -0.15 4.79 3.96
C TRP A 68 -1.32 4.58 4.93
N GLY A 69 -2.15 3.59 4.67
CA GLY A 69 -3.29 3.30 5.55
C GLY A 69 -3.92 1.94 5.31
N MET A 70 -4.72 1.52 6.31
CA MET A 70 -5.49 0.29 6.27
C MET A 70 -6.79 0.52 5.49
N SER A 71 -7.01 -0.24 4.41
CA SER A 71 -8.24 -0.18 3.59
C SER A 71 -8.61 1.22 3.07
N ASN A 72 -7.68 2.17 3.15
CA ASN A 72 -7.86 3.56 2.81
C ASN A 72 -7.54 3.79 1.32
N ARG A 73 -8.45 4.39 0.56
CA ARG A 73 -8.27 4.64 -0.88
C ARG A 73 -7.59 5.98 -1.21
N SER A 74 -7.48 6.87 -0.22
CA SER A 74 -6.87 8.19 -0.42
C SER A 74 -5.34 8.19 -0.27
N VAL A 75 -4.73 7.09 0.18
CA VAL A 75 -3.30 6.99 0.49
C VAL A 75 -2.46 6.45 -0.67
N LEU A 76 -1.15 6.70 -0.63
CA LEU A 76 -0.16 6.22 -1.59
C LEU A 76 0.05 4.70 -1.49
N VAL A 77 0.23 4.18 -0.28
CA VAL A 77 0.34 2.75 -0.04
C VAL A 77 -0.83 2.28 0.81
N ARG A 78 -1.65 1.43 0.24
CA ARG A 78 -2.78 0.82 0.92
C ARG A 78 -2.44 -0.58 1.40
N VAL A 79 -2.79 -0.89 2.63
CA VAL A 79 -2.90 -2.26 3.10
C VAL A 79 -4.36 -2.67 2.84
N PRO A 80 -4.64 -3.49 1.81
CA PRO A 80 -6.00 -3.86 1.48
C PRO A 80 -6.60 -4.72 2.59
N LEU A 81 -7.94 -4.83 2.61
CA LEU A 81 -8.63 -5.76 3.49
C LEU A 81 -8.01 -7.15 3.35
N GLY A 82 -7.44 -7.62 4.45
CA GLY A 82 -6.93 -8.98 4.50
C GLY A 82 -8.09 -9.98 4.43
N TRP A 83 -7.83 -11.10 3.83
CA TRP A 83 -8.79 -12.20 3.79
C TRP A 83 -8.83 -12.98 5.13
N THR A 84 -8.25 -12.40 6.20
CA THR A 84 -8.09 -13.04 7.51
C THR A 84 -9.40 -13.20 8.29
N SER A 85 -10.42 -12.42 7.95
CA SER A 85 -11.75 -12.47 8.58
C SER A 85 -12.88 -12.72 7.57
N GLY A 86 -12.53 -13.19 6.38
CA GLY A 86 -13.51 -13.46 5.32
C GLY A 86 -14.43 -14.61 5.73
N GLU A 87 -15.74 -14.36 5.79
CA GLU A 87 -16.73 -15.42 5.82
C GLU A 87 -16.60 -16.30 4.58
N ASP A 88 -16.90 -17.58 4.70
CA ASP A 88 -17.02 -18.45 3.52
C ASP A 88 -18.24 -18.02 2.70
N MET A 89 -17.98 -17.19 1.68
CA MET A 89 -19.04 -16.65 0.83
C MET A 89 -19.74 -17.73 0.01
N CYS A 90 -19.07 -18.86 -0.29
CA CYS A 90 -19.70 -19.98 -0.97
C CYS A 90 -20.75 -20.64 -0.07
N HIS A 91 -20.40 -20.92 1.18
CA HIS A 91 -21.34 -21.45 2.16
C HIS A 91 -22.47 -20.46 2.47
N LYS A 92 -22.15 -19.14 2.54
CA LYS A 92 -23.15 -18.09 2.77
C LYS A 92 -24.16 -17.99 1.62
N ALA A 93 -23.70 -18.13 0.38
CA ALA A 93 -24.55 -18.11 -0.80
C ALA A 93 -25.33 -19.42 -0.98
N ASN A 94 -24.75 -20.54 -0.60
CA ASN A 94 -25.36 -21.86 -0.66
C ASN A 94 -25.09 -22.65 0.63
N PRO A 95 -26.02 -22.63 1.61
CA PRO A 95 -25.84 -23.32 2.89
C PRO A 95 -25.69 -24.83 2.80
N LEU A 96 -25.97 -25.45 1.62
CA LEU A 96 -25.73 -26.86 1.38
C LEU A 96 -24.26 -27.19 1.09
N GLU A 97 -23.45 -26.17 0.75
CA GLU A 97 -22.01 -26.33 0.63
C GLU A 97 -21.37 -26.49 2.02
N PRO A 98 -20.40 -27.37 2.20
CA PRO A 98 -19.73 -27.53 3.48
C PRO A 98 -18.96 -26.27 3.83
N LEU A 99 -19.07 -25.85 5.08
CA LEU A 99 -18.27 -24.74 5.60
C LEU A 99 -16.78 -25.08 5.53
N THR A 100 -16.02 -24.32 4.77
CA THR A 100 -14.56 -24.49 4.66
C THR A 100 -13.85 -23.41 5.46
N GLN A 101 -13.12 -23.80 6.49
CA GLN A 101 -12.17 -22.91 7.16
C GLN A 101 -10.90 -22.83 6.29
N ARG A 102 -10.78 -21.75 5.52
CA ARG A 102 -9.58 -21.47 4.73
C ARG A 102 -8.72 -20.45 5.45
N ASP A 103 -7.44 -20.72 5.60
CA ASP A 103 -6.47 -19.73 6.03
C ASP A 103 -6.09 -18.83 4.84
N TYR A 104 -6.51 -17.58 4.91
CA TYR A 104 -6.18 -16.57 3.91
C TYR A 104 -5.03 -15.64 4.35
N SER A 105 -4.43 -15.85 5.52
CA SER A 105 -3.34 -15.02 6.04
C SER A 105 -2.14 -14.94 5.07
N GLY A 106 -1.89 -16.01 4.35
CA GLY A 106 -0.89 -16.08 3.30
C GLY A 106 -1.14 -15.18 2.08
N LYS A 107 -2.32 -14.53 1.97
CA LYS A 107 -2.68 -13.67 0.83
C LYS A 107 -2.54 -12.17 1.11
N GLN A 108 -2.21 -11.76 2.34
CA GLN A 108 -2.04 -10.34 2.66
C GLN A 108 -0.94 -9.71 1.82
N THR A 109 -1.22 -8.53 1.31
CA THR A 109 -0.31 -7.70 0.50
C THR A 109 -0.30 -6.26 1.01
N VAL A 110 0.61 -5.46 0.49
CA VAL A 110 0.51 -4.00 0.42
C VAL A 110 0.41 -3.57 -1.04
N GLU A 111 -0.23 -2.46 -1.31
CA GLU A 111 -0.55 -1.98 -2.64
C GLU A 111 0.02 -0.58 -2.86
N MET A 112 0.94 -0.45 -3.81
CA MET A 112 1.43 0.85 -4.31
C MET A 112 0.45 1.38 -5.36
N ARG A 113 0.02 2.64 -5.23
CA ARG A 113 -1.11 3.19 -5.99
C ARG A 113 -0.77 4.35 -6.92
N SER A 114 0.45 4.92 -6.85
CA SER A 114 0.83 6.05 -7.71
C SER A 114 1.10 5.69 -9.18
N PRO A 115 1.54 4.49 -9.58
CA PRO A 115 1.87 4.20 -10.96
C PRO A 115 0.68 4.26 -11.92
N ASP A 116 0.98 4.44 -13.21
CA ASP A 116 0.01 4.33 -14.30
C ASP A 116 0.49 3.37 -15.41
N GLY A 117 -0.31 3.20 -16.44
CA GLY A 117 -0.02 2.29 -17.55
C GLY A 117 1.17 2.69 -18.43
N SER A 118 1.79 3.86 -18.21
CA SER A 118 3.00 4.30 -18.94
C SER A 118 4.30 3.83 -18.29
N ALA A 119 4.21 3.22 -17.10
CA ALA A 119 5.39 2.79 -16.35
C ALA A 119 6.24 1.78 -17.11
N ASP A 120 7.55 1.92 -17.00
CA ASP A 120 8.48 0.84 -17.30
C ASP A 120 8.44 -0.16 -16.13
N ILE A 121 7.81 -1.30 -16.36
CA ILE A 121 7.55 -2.29 -15.32
C ILE A 121 8.84 -2.78 -14.67
N TYR A 122 9.91 -2.98 -15.42
CA TYR A 122 11.18 -3.48 -14.87
C TYR A 122 11.84 -2.44 -13.96
N GLN A 123 11.86 -1.18 -14.39
CA GLN A 123 12.39 -0.08 -13.57
C GLN A 123 11.56 0.11 -12.31
N LEU A 124 10.24 0.11 -12.45
CA LEU A 124 9.33 0.28 -11.31
C LEU A 124 9.47 -0.85 -10.30
N LEU A 125 9.49 -2.11 -10.72
CA LEU A 125 9.67 -3.25 -9.82
C LEU A 125 11.05 -3.23 -9.15
N SER A 126 12.10 -2.87 -9.89
CA SER A 126 13.44 -2.70 -9.33
C SER A 126 13.46 -1.59 -8.25
N GLY A 127 12.85 -0.45 -8.55
CA GLY A 127 12.72 0.66 -7.60
C GLY A 127 11.95 0.27 -6.33
N LEU A 128 10.86 -0.48 -6.48
CA LEU A 128 10.09 -1.00 -5.37
C LEU A 128 10.88 -2.00 -4.52
N CYS A 129 11.65 -2.89 -5.15
CA CYS A 129 12.53 -3.81 -4.40
C CYS A 129 13.59 -3.06 -3.60
N VAL A 130 14.21 -2.04 -4.20
CA VAL A 130 15.18 -1.17 -3.50
C VAL A 130 14.52 -0.44 -2.34
N ALA A 131 13.34 0.14 -2.54
CA ALA A 131 12.60 0.84 -1.49
C ALA A 131 12.23 -0.09 -0.34
N CYS A 132 11.70 -1.27 -0.63
CA CYS A 132 11.37 -2.25 0.40
C CYS A 132 12.61 -2.66 1.20
N ARG A 133 13.73 -2.93 0.53
CA ARG A 133 15.00 -3.24 1.19
C ARG A 133 15.50 -2.09 2.05
N HIS A 134 15.46 -0.86 1.52
CA HIS A 134 15.86 0.34 2.24
C HIS A 134 15.14 0.47 3.59
N GLY A 135 13.85 0.18 3.64
CA GLY A 135 13.08 0.20 4.89
C GLY A 135 13.62 -0.73 5.98
N PHE A 136 14.30 -1.83 5.63
CA PHE A 136 14.99 -2.69 6.60
C PHE A 136 16.35 -2.15 7.04
N GLU A 137 16.95 -1.27 6.24
CA GLU A 137 18.23 -0.64 6.53
C GLU A 137 18.07 0.66 7.32
N MET A 138 16.87 1.26 7.31
CA MET A 138 16.55 2.48 8.05
C MET A 138 16.50 2.24 9.57
N ALA A 139 17.24 3.04 10.33
CA ALA A 139 17.20 2.98 11.80
C ALA A 139 15.84 3.46 12.37
N ASN A 140 15.17 4.40 11.68
CA ASN A 140 13.91 5.03 12.09
C ASN A 140 12.69 4.53 11.31
N ALA A 141 12.75 3.35 10.68
CA ALA A 141 11.68 2.84 9.83
C ALA A 141 10.31 2.81 10.53
N MET A 142 10.26 2.40 11.79
CA MET A 142 9.01 2.33 12.55
C MET A 142 8.43 3.70 12.83
N GLU A 143 9.28 4.68 13.11
CA GLU A 143 8.87 6.08 13.30
C GLU A 143 8.31 6.68 12.01
N VAL A 144 9.01 6.51 10.88
CA VAL A 144 8.52 6.94 9.55
C VAL A 144 7.19 6.28 9.22
N SER A 145 7.06 4.98 9.47
CA SER A 145 5.80 4.27 9.28
C SER A 145 4.67 4.87 10.10
N GLU A 146 4.91 5.27 11.35
CA GLU A 146 3.91 5.84 12.22
C GLU A 146 3.53 7.28 11.82
N GLN A 147 4.51 8.12 11.51
CA GLN A 147 4.30 9.51 11.09
C GLN A 147 3.55 9.63 9.76
N THR A 148 3.68 8.64 8.88
CA THR A 148 3.01 8.63 7.56
C THR A 148 1.72 7.82 7.54
N PHE A 149 1.27 7.28 8.67
CA PHE A 149 0.02 6.54 8.78
C PHE A 149 -1.20 7.45 8.73
N ALA A 150 -2.17 7.12 7.87
CA ALA A 150 -3.44 7.82 7.74
C ALA A 150 -4.61 6.82 7.92
N ASP A 151 -5.34 6.95 9.00
CA ASP A 151 -6.50 6.11 9.35
C ASP A 151 -7.83 6.66 8.81
N GLY A 152 -7.84 7.89 8.27
CA GLY A 152 -8.99 8.56 7.67
C GLY A 152 -8.71 9.04 6.26
N ASP A 153 -9.76 9.51 5.57
CA ASP A 153 -9.62 10.13 4.25
C ASP A 153 -8.79 11.43 4.38
N ILE A 154 -7.67 11.48 3.67
CA ILE A 154 -6.76 12.65 3.69
C ILE A 154 -7.37 13.88 2.99
N HIS A 155 -8.42 13.69 2.20
CA HIS A 155 -9.13 14.76 1.48
C HIS A 155 -10.37 15.27 2.22
N ASP A 156 -10.76 14.65 3.34
CA ASP A 156 -11.85 15.16 4.18
C ASP A 156 -11.38 16.42 4.93
N GLU A 157 -12.11 17.52 4.77
CA GLU A 157 -11.82 18.80 5.46
C GLU A 157 -11.66 18.65 6.97
N LYS A 158 -12.39 17.71 7.59
CA LYS A 158 -12.27 17.40 9.01
C LYS A 158 -10.89 16.87 9.41
N ASN A 159 -10.19 16.27 8.47
CA ASN A 159 -8.87 15.69 8.67
C ASN A 159 -7.74 16.61 8.18
N ALA A 160 -8.04 17.74 7.55
CA ALA A 160 -7.05 18.61 6.92
C ALA A 160 -5.93 19.04 7.87
N ALA A 161 -6.26 19.45 9.11
CA ALA A 161 -5.27 19.83 10.11
C ALA A 161 -4.37 18.67 10.55
N ARG A 162 -4.92 17.45 10.61
CA ARG A 162 -4.21 16.23 11.03
C ARG A 162 -3.17 15.80 10.02
N TYR A 163 -3.47 15.96 8.72
CA TYR A 163 -2.61 15.50 7.64
C TYR A 163 -1.85 16.63 6.93
N ALA A 164 -1.90 17.85 7.48
CA ALA A 164 -1.22 19.02 6.90
C ALA A 164 0.30 18.88 6.78
N THR A 165 0.91 18.02 7.59
CA THR A 165 2.37 17.78 7.59
C THR A 165 2.80 16.68 6.62
N LEU A 166 1.89 15.97 6.01
CA LEU A 166 2.23 14.93 5.03
C LEU A 166 2.86 15.54 3.79
N ALA A 167 4.02 15.01 3.37
CA ALA A 167 4.66 15.43 2.14
C ALA A 167 3.74 15.16 0.94
N GLN A 168 3.72 16.08 -0.01
CA GLN A 168 3.00 15.89 -1.27
C GLN A 168 3.84 15.08 -2.25
N LEU A 169 3.17 14.33 -3.11
CA LEU A 169 3.80 13.72 -4.27
C LEU A 169 4.17 14.80 -5.29
N PRO A 170 5.26 14.62 -6.05
CA PRO A 170 5.69 15.57 -7.08
C PRO A 170 4.66 15.74 -8.19
#